data_b8d58cbb958003bec30feb6b08c32953
#
_entry.id   b8d58cbb958003bec30feb6b08c32953
#
_cell.length_a   1.000
_cell.length_b   1.000
_cell.length_c   1.000
_cell.angle_alpha   90.00
_cell.angle_beta   90.00
_cell.angle_gamma   90.00
#
_symmetry.space_group_name_H-M   'P 1'
#
loop_
_entity.id
_entity.type
_entity.pdbx_description
1 polymer ?
#
loop_
_entity_poly.entity_id
_entity_poly.type
_entity_poly.pdbx_seq_one_letter_code
_entity_poly.pdbx_strand_id
1 'polypeptide(L)'
;MPQVMSAEQILREIYQSRPEVFEDGARLVAFFSDYSRGKLRPQQNQLEIFLKCDGNTRILKVRSASRVAQQTEYARLVRTIVDDYGMQDAAVQKMCGAFWRVVTGTEPPVAEASPRDAAVTPPIPPVPPTPPIPPAPPVPPASPVPPAAGNAPKPAAADATAEALYQQGMEYWYGRGAAAGMPREQRVPRAVQWLEKAAALNHLEAQKQLDLAYNSRWWSGYDPAKSVYWCRRAAEQGDPEAQMSMAQHYRNGDNDAQDYNEAIRWYQKAAAQNSTNAMLSLGLLYGYRLNTPTLGFEWCRRAAELGNREAQWRLGQMYEEGIGVAKNPAQATYWYKKADIPIAYKELARCYREGIGVPKDAAQAEYWQRKA
;
A
#
# COMPACT_ATOMS: atom_id res chain seq x y z
N MET A 1 -25.53 31.83 6.84
CA MET A 1 -24.29 31.16 6.35
C MET A 1 -24.61 30.60 4.99
N PRO A 2 -23.80 30.81 3.92
CA PRO A 2 -24.08 30.18 2.64
C PRO A 2 -23.99 28.67 2.80
N GLN A 3 -25.01 27.96 2.35
CA GLN A 3 -25.12 26.52 2.38
C GLN A 3 -23.96 25.93 1.55
N VAL A 4 -23.19 25.02 2.15
CA VAL A 4 -22.11 24.30 1.43
C VAL A 4 -22.78 23.36 0.43
N MET A 5 -22.53 23.58 -0.86
CA MET A 5 -23.04 22.71 -1.91
C MET A 5 -22.53 21.27 -1.74
N SER A 6 -23.38 20.30 -2.02
CA SER A 6 -22.97 18.89 -2.06
C SER A 6 -22.10 18.59 -3.30
N ALA A 7 -21.33 17.53 -3.27
CA ALA A 7 -20.50 17.11 -4.41
C ALA A 7 -21.35 16.92 -5.70
N GLU A 8 -22.55 16.34 -5.57
CA GLU A 8 -23.47 16.14 -6.70
C GLU A 8 -23.99 17.47 -7.25
N GLN A 9 -24.30 18.43 -6.39
CA GLN A 9 -24.72 19.77 -6.83
C GLN A 9 -23.63 20.48 -7.61
N ILE A 10 -22.37 20.39 -7.13
CA ILE A 10 -21.20 20.96 -7.82
C ILE A 10 -20.99 20.31 -9.19
N LEU A 11 -21.01 18.97 -9.27
CA LEU A 11 -20.89 18.25 -10.53
C LEU A 11 -22.02 18.63 -11.50
N ARG A 12 -23.23 18.78 -11.02
CA ARG A 12 -24.40 19.18 -11.83
C ARG A 12 -24.22 20.59 -12.40
N GLU A 13 -23.76 21.52 -11.59
CA GLU A 13 -23.52 22.90 -12.00
C GLU A 13 -22.40 23.00 -13.05
N ILE A 14 -21.31 22.25 -12.85
CA ILE A 14 -20.22 22.13 -13.84
C ILE A 14 -20.76 21.55 -15.16
N TYR A 15 -21.55 20.46 -15.08
CA TYR A 15 -22.08 19.79 -16.28
C TYR A 15 -23.04 20.69 -17.06
N GLN A 16 -23.87 21.48 -16.36
CA GLN A 16 -24.82 22.39 -17.01
C GLN A 16 -24.12 23.61 -17.64
N SER A 17 -23.07 24.12 -17.01
CA SER A 17 -22.37 25.32 -17.47
C SER A 17 -21.27 25.04 -18.48
N ARG A 18 -20.58 23.87 -18.36
CA ARG A 18 -19.42 23.47 -19.16
C ARG A 18 -19.35 21.97 -19.37
N PRO A 19 -20.26 21.36 -20.14
CA PRO A 19 -20.31 19.90 -20.32
C PRO A 19 -19.01 19.31 -20.92
N GLU A 20 -18.27 20.09 -21.70
CA GLU A 20 -16.99 19.69 -22.30
C GLU A 20 -15.91 19.35 -21.27
N VAL A 21 -16.02 19.91 -20.07
CA VAL A 21 -15.06 19.63 -18.96
C VAL A 21 -15.16 18.17 -18.48
N PHE A 22 -16.31 17.54 -18.68
CA PHE A 22 -16.50 16.13 -18.30
C PHE A 22 -15.71 15.13 -19.16
N GLU A 23 -15.24 15.56 -20.33
CA GLU A 23 -14.37 14.76 -21.20
C GLU A 23 -12.89 14.86 -20.77
N ASP A 24 -12.53 15.92 -20.03
CA ASP A 24 -11.17 16.17 -19.53
C ASP A 24 -11.13 16.04 -18.01
N GLY A 25 -10.65 14.90 -17.52
CA GLY A 25 -10.59 14.59 -16.08
C GLY A 25 -9.80 15.61 -15.27
N ALA A 26 -8.68 16.11 -15.80
CA ALA A 26 -7.84 17.08 -15.07
C ALA A 26 -8.57 18.42 -14.88
N ARG A 27 -9.25 18.89 -15.93
CA ARG A 27 -10.08 20.09 -15.85
C ARG A 27 -11.26 19.90 -14.91
N LEU A 28 -11.91 18.73 -14.93
CA LEU A 28 -13.03 18.43 -14.03
C LEU A 28 -12.62 18.52 -12.57
N VAL A 29 -11.46 17.97 -12.20
CA VAL A 29 -10.92 18.08 -10.83
C VAL A 29 -10.65 19.54 -10.45
N ALA A 30 -10.04 20.31 -11.34
CA ALA A 30 -9.75 21.72 -11.09
C ALA A 30 -11.03 22.52 -10.86
N PHE A 31 -12.02 22.40 -11.73
CA PHE A 31 -13.32 23.07 -11.57
C PHE A 31 -14.04 22.62 -10.29
N PHE A 32 -14.04 21.32 -9.97
CA PHE A 32 -14.63 20.83 -8.73
C PHE A 32 -13.96 21.41 -7.49
N SER A 33 -12.62 21.53 -7.51
CA SER A 33 -11.85 22.14 -6.44
C SER A 33 -12.23 23.62 -6.24
N ASP A 34 -12.33 24.37 -7.33
CA ASP A 34 -12.69 25.80 -7.31
C ASP A 34 -14.10 26.02 -6.78
N TYR A 35 -15.10 25.27 -7.25
CA TYR A 35 -16.47 25.35 -6.77
C TYR A 35 -16.61 24.93 -5.31
N SER A 36 -15.88 23.90 -4.87
CA SER A 36 -15.91 23.44 -3.49
C SER A 36 -15.12 24.36 -2.55
N ARG A 37 -14.30 25.27 -3.07
CA ARG A 37 -13.35 26.10 -2.31
C ARG A 37 -12.50 25.28 -1.34
N GLY A 38 -12.12 24.07 -1.74
CA GLY A 38 -11.34 23.12 -0.95
C GLY A 38 -12.05 22.50 0.26
N LYS A 39 -13.37 22.74 0.44
CA LYS A 39 -14.12 22.20 1.59
C LYS A 39 -14.52 20.73 1.43
N LEU A 40 -14.47 20.18 0.23
CA LEU A 40 -14.86 18.81 -0.07
C LEU A 40 -13.65 17.95 -0.51
N ARG A 41 -12.52 18.07 0.17
CA ARG A 41 -11.29 17.29 -0.13
C ARG A 41 -11.50 15.77 -0.21
N PRO A 42 -12.24 15.12 0.71
CA PRO A 42 -12.50 13.69 0.59
C PRO A 42 -13.23 13.31 -0.69
N GLN A 43 -14.22 14.11 -1.11
CA GLN A 43 -14.98 13.89 -2.33
C GLN A 43 -14.15 14.21 -3.59
N GLN A 44 -13.24 15.18 -3.51
CA GLN A 44 -12.28 15.46 -4.57
C GLN A 44 -11.35 14.26 -4.79
N ASN A 45 -10.80 13.67 -3.73
CA ASN A 45 -9.97 12.47 -3.84
C ASN A 45 -10.76 11.28 -4.43
N GLN A 46 -12.03 11.13 -4.06
CA GLN A 46 -12.91 10.12 -4.66
C GLN A 46 -13.13 10.37 -6.16
N LEU A 47 -13.34 11.63 -6.56
CA LEU A 47 -13.47 12.01 -7.96
C LEU A 47 -12.18 11.72 -8.75
N GLU A 48 -11.01 12.00 -8.18
CA GLU A 48 -9.73 11.69 -8.82
C GLU A 48 -9.55 10.19 -9.04
N ILE A 49 -9.92 9.35 -8.07
CA ILE A 49 -9.90 7.89 -8.23
C ILE A 49 -10.88 7.42 -9.32
N PHE A 50 -12.09 7.96 -9.32
CA PHE A 50 -13.08 7.67 -10.35
C PHE A 50 -12.57 8.00 -11.77
N LEU A 51 -11.89 9.12 -11.93
CA LEU A 51 -11.30 9.54 -13.19
C LEU A 51 -10.09 8.69 -13.60
N LYS A 52 -9.28 8.24 -12.64
CA LYS A 52 -8.18 7.28 -12.89
C LYS A 52 -8.68 5.93 -13.42
N CYS A 53 -9.92 5.55 -13.13
CA CYS A 53 -10.58 4.37 -13.69
C CYS A 53 -11.34 4.64 -15.01
N ASP A 54 -11.07 5.78 -15.66
CA ASP A 54 -11.79 6.26 -16.86
C ASP A 54 -13.32 6.35 -16.64
N GLY A 55 -13.76 6.58 -15.40
CA GLY A 55 -15.16 6.53 -15.01
C GLY A 55 -16.04 7.51 -15.79
N ASN A 56 -15.55 8.73 -16.04
CA ASN A 56 -16.21 9.72 -16.88
C ASN A 56 -16.41 9.22 -18.32
N THR A 57 -15.35 8.76 -18.97
CA THR A 57 -15.38 8.23 -20.35
C THR A 57 -16.29 7.00 -20.45
N ARG A 58 -16.24 6.11 -19.49
CA ARG A 58 -17.04 4.87 -19.45
C ARG A 58 -18.52 5.18 -19.31
N ILE A 59 -18.91 6.10 -18.42
CA ILE A 59 -20.32 6.51 -18.25
C ILE A 59 -20.80 7.29 -19.48
N LEU A 60 -19.99 8.21 -20.01
CA LEU A 60 -20.34 8.97 -21.21
C LEU A 60 -20.57 8.06 -22.43
N LYS A 61 -19.78 6.99 -22.60
CA LYS A 61 -19.96 6.02 -23.69
C LYS A 61 -21.29 5.26 -23.63
N VAL A 62 -21.76 4.92 -22.44
CA VAL A 62 -22.95 4.08 -22.27
C VAL A 62 -24.21 4.87 -21.99
N ARG A 63 -24.15 6.19 -21.86
CA ARG A 63 -25.33 7.04 -21.52
C ARG A 63 -26.53 6.84 -22.46
N SER A 64 -26.27 6.55 -23.74
CA SER A 64 -27.31 6.30 -24.77
C SER A 64 -27.45 4.81 -25.11
N ALA A 65 -26.77 3.92 -24.43
CA ALA A 65 -26.83 2.48 -24.69
C ALA A 65 -28.10 1.85 -24.06
N SER A 66 -28.33 0.57 -24.36
CA SER A 66 -29.42 -0.19 -23.73
C SER A 66 -29.24 -0.27 -22.20
N ARG A 67 -30.34 -0.39 -21.46
CA ARG A 67 -30.35 -0.48 -20.00
C ARG A 67 -29.45 -1.61 -19.46
N VAL A 68 -29.39 -2.74 -20.17
CA VAL A 68 -28.54 -3.88 -19.83
C VAL A 68 -27.06 -3.52 -19.97
N ALA A 69 -26.67 -2.85 -21.07
CA ALA A 69 -25.30 -2.40 -21.27
C ALA A 69 -24.89 -1.35 -20.22
N GLN A 70 -25.79 -0.45 -19.88
CA GLN A 70 -25.61 0.54 -18.82
C GLN A 70 -25.39 -0.13 -17.46
N GLN A 71 -26.21 -1.11 -17.11
CA GLN A 71 -26.12 -1.85 -15.85
C GLN A 71 -24.81 -2.65 -15.75
N THR A 72 -24.43 -3.32 -16.84
CA THR A 72 -23.18 -4.09 -16.91
C THR A 72 -21.96 -3.20 -16.71
N GLU A 73 -21.89 -2.06 -17.40
CA GLU A 73 -20.73 -1.17 -17.32
C GLU A 73 -20.68 -0.42 -15.98
N TYR A 74 -21.82 -0.02 -15.43
CA TYR A 74 -21.89 0.57 -14.09
C TYR A 74 -21.40 -0.39 -13.01
N ALA A 75 -21.88 -1.63 -13.01
CA ALA A 75 -21.45 -2.65 -12.07
C ALA A 75 -19.95 -2.97 -12.21
N ARG A 76 -19.44 -3.01 -13.45
CA ARG A 76 -18.02 -3.22 -13.74
C ARG A 76 -17.16 -2.07 -13.23
N LEU A 77 -17.60 -0.82 -13.42
CA LEU A 77 -16.89 0.37 -12.93
C LEU A 77 -16.84 0.38 -11.41
N VAL A 78 -17.96 0.16 -10.73
CA VAL A 78 -18.02 0.09 -9.26
C VAL A 78 -17.07 -1.00 -8.76
N ARG A 79 -17.11 -2.19 -9.34
CA ARG A 79 -16.22 -3.31 -8.95
C ARG A 79 -14.75 -2.96 -9.18
N THR A 80 -14.38 -2.38 -10.33
CA THR A 80 -13.01 -1.94 -10.61
C THR A 80 -12.50 -0.99 -9.52
N ILE A 81 -13.30 0.00 -9.12
CA ILE A 81 -12.88 0.97 -8.09
C ILE A 81 -12.77 0.31 -6.71
N VAL A 82 -13.70 -0.58 -6.36
CA VAL A 82 -13.67 -1.31 -5.09
C VAL A 82 -12.44 -2.23 -5.03
N ASP A 83 -12.22 -3.01 -6.09
CA ASP A 83 -11.17 -4.04 -6.13
C ASP A 83 -9.77 -3.42 -6.27
N ASP A 84 -9.60 -2.43 -7.17
CA ASP A 84 -8.29 -1.86 -7.49
C ASP A 84 -7.83 -0.81 -6.47
N TYR A 85 -8.77 -0.07 -5.87
CA TYR A 85 -8.45 1.02 -4.93
C TYR A 85 -8.90 0.75 -3.50
N GLY A 86 -9.51 -0.41 -3.22
CA GLY A 86 -9.91 -0.81 -1.87
C GLY A 86 -10.93 0.13 -1.22
N MET A 87 -11.73 0.84 -2.03
CA MET A 87 -12.74 1.75 -1.51
C MET A 87 -13.97 0.99 -1.00
N GLN A 88 -14.64 1.53 0.02
CA GLN A 88 -15.91 0.98 0.48
C GLN A 88 -16.96 1.06 -0.63
N ASP A 89 -17.64 -0.05 -0.90
CA ASP A 89 -18.66 -0.17 -1.95
C ASP A 89 -19.73 0.94 -1.87
N ALA A 90 -20.24 1.23 -0.68
CA ALA A 90 -21.22 2.30 -0.46
C ALA A 90 -20.69 3.69 -0.87
N ALA A 91 -19.40 3.98 -0.61
CA ALA A 91 -18.79 5.26 -0.98
C ALA A 91 -18.59 5.34 -2.50
N VAL A 92 -18.19 4.24 -3.14
CA VAL A 92 -18.04 4.13 -4.61
C VAL A 92 -19.38 4.26 -5.30
N GLN A 93 -20.40 3.55 -4.83
CA GLN A 93 -21.76 3.64 -5.39
C GLN A 93 -22.34 5.05 -5.26
N LYS A 94 -22.10 5.73 -4.13
CA LYS A 94 -22.50 7.12 -3.94
C LYS A 94 -21.84 8.07 -4.93
N MET A 95 -20.56 7.92 -5.17
CA MET A 95 -19.77 8.74 -6.10
C MET A 95 -20.15 8.45 -7.56
N CYS A 96 -20.10 7.17 -7.98
CA CYS A 96 -20.47 6.75 -9.32
C CYS A 96 -21.94 7.10 -9.62
N GLY A 97 -22.81 6.93 -8.63
CA GLY A 97 -24.23 7.28 -8.74
C GLY A 97 -24.46 8.78 -8.89
N ALA A 98 -23.71 9.63 -8.16
CA ALA A 98 -23.79 11.08 -8.32
C ALA A 98 -23.37 11.49 -9.74
N PHE A 99 -22.25 10.96 -10.24
CA PHE A 99 -21.79 11.22 -11.59
C PHE A 99 -22.79 10.71 -12.64
N TRP A 100 -23.32 9.50 -12.44
CA TRP A 100 -24.34 8.91 -13.31
C TRP A 100 -25.59 9.79 -13.44
N ARG A 101 -26.18 10.22 -12.30
CA ARG A 101 -27.36 11.09 -12.29
C ARG A 101 -27.12 12.43 -12.98
N VAL A 102 -25.90 12.98 -12.83
CA VAL A 102 -25.54 14.25 -13.49
C VAL A 102 -25.48 14.11 -14.99
N VAL A 103 -24.85 13.03 -15.50
CA VAL A 103 -24.61 12.83 -16.94
C VAL A 103 -25.83 12.29 -17.68
N THR A 104 -26.60 11.38 -17.05
CA THR A 104 -27.72 10.68 -17.72
C THR A 104 -29.08 11.23 -17.35
N GLY A 105 -29.19 11.98 -16.25
CA GLY A 105 -30.47 12.46 -15.71
C GLY A 105 -31.33 11.35 -15.08
N THR A 106 -30.80 10.13 -14.96
CA THR A 106 -31.55 8.95 -14.46
C THR A 106 -30.90 8.40 -13.20
N GLU A 107 -31.64 7.58 -12.43
CA GLU A 107 -31.05 6.86 -11.32
C GLU A 107 -30.04 5.81 -11.82
N PRO A 108 -28.90 5.63 -11.09
CA PRO A 108 -27.91 4.63 -11.46
C PRO A 108 -28.55 3.22 -11.45
N PRO A 109 -28.09 2.33 -12.32
CA PRO A 109 -28.49 0.94 -12.27
C PRO A 109 -28.12 0.35 -10.91
N VAL A 110 -29.03 -0.42 -10.30
CA VAL A 110 -28.71 -1.11 -9.04
C VAL A 110 -27.61 -2.12 -9.33
N ALA A 111 -26.44 -1.94 -8.75
CA ALA A 111 -25.44 -2.98 -8.70
C ALA A 111 -26.01 -4.10 -7.82
N GLU A 112 -26.25 -5.28 -8.40
CA GLU A 112 -26.69 -6.43 -7.60
C GLU A 112 -25.67 -6.65 -6.50
N ALA A 113 -26.14 -6.65 -5.24
CA ALA A 113 -25.33 -6.92 -4.08
C ALA A 113 -24.61 -8.25 -4.29
N SER A 114 -23.31 -8.25 -4.14
CA SER A 114 -22.51 -9.48 -4.19
C SER A 114 -23.08 -10.46 -3.16
N PRO A 115 -23.12 -11.78 -3.42
CA PRO A 115 -23.62 -12.79 -2.48
C PRO A 115 -22.93 -12.83 -1.12
N ARG A 116 -22.03 -11.91 -0.82
CA ARG A 116 -21.27 -11.81 0.45
C ARG A 116 -22.01 -11.11 1.59
N ASP A 117 -23.13 -10.43 1.34
CA ASP A 117 -23.84 -9.65 2.37
C ASP A 117 -25.04 -10.36 3.03
N ALA A 118 -25.31 -11.61 2.67
CA ALA A 118 -26.39 -12.40 3.25
C ALA A 118 -25.86 -13.51 4.17
N ALA A 119 -25.10 -13.16 5.22
CA ALA A 119 -24.78 -14.09 6.30
C ALA A 119 -25.16 -13.49 7.66
N VAL A 120 -26.42 -13.68 8.02
CA VAL A 120 -26.90 -13.62 9.40
C VAL A 120 -26.07 -14.59 10.25
N THR A 121 -25.50 -14.09 11.34
CA THR A 121 -24.69 -14.84 12.30
C THR A 121 -25.47 -16.00 12.93
N PRO A 122 -25.02 -17.27 12.80
CA PRO A 122 -25.37 -18.33 13.71
C PRO A 122 -24.32 -18.49 14.82
N PRO A 123 -24.64 -19.17 15.94
CA PRO A 123 -23.79 -19.29 17.11
C PRO A 123 -22.50 -20.07 16.80
N ILE A 124 -21.43 -19.68 17.48
CA ILE A 124 -20.06 -20.13 17.31
C ILE A 124 -19.93 -21.65 17.48
N PRO A 125 -19.56 -22.40 16.42
CA PRO A 125 -19.07 -23.76 16.58
C PRO A 125 -17.55 -23.76 16.86
N PRO A 126 -17.00 -24.85 17.40
CA PRO A 126 -15.58 -24.96 17.68
C PRO A 126 -14.75 -24.80 16.40
N VAL A 127 -13.60 -24.15 16.56
CA VAL A 127 -12.68 -23.72 15.50
C VAL A 127 -12.48 -24.83 14.46
N PRO A 128 -12.93 -24.65 13.21
CA PRO A 128 -12.57 -25.56 12.12
C PRO A 128 -11.11 -25.31 11.71
N PRO A 129 -10.43 -26.34 11.17
CA PRO A 129 -9.09 -26.15 10.61
C PRO A 129 -9.12 -25.06 9.54
N THR A 130 -8.10 -24.23 9.56
CA THR A 130 -7.92 -23.09 8.65
C THR A 130 -8.23 -23.49 7.21
N PRO A 131 -9.16 -22.78 6.51
CA PRO A 131 -9.37 -23.01 5.09
C PRO A 131 -8.08 -22.67 4.33
N PRO A 132 -7.81 -23.34 3.21
CA PRO A 132 -6.65 -23.04 2.38
C PRO A 132 -6.67 -21.56 2.01
N ILE A 133 -5.51 -20.92 2.11
CA ILE A 133 -5.28 -19.51 1.82
C ILE A 133 -5.89 -19.20 0.44
N PRO A 134 -6.88 -18.31 0.32
CA PRO A 134 -7.35 -17.89 -0.98
C PRO A 134 -6.16 -17.32 -1.75
N PRO A 135 -6.01 -17.62 -3.06
CA PRO A 135 -4.98 -17.02 -3.87
C PRO A 135 -5.02 -15.50 -3.70
N ALA A 136 -3.85 -14.87 -3.67
CA ALA A 136 -3.74 -13.43 -3.62
C ALA A 136 -4.72 -12.81 -4.64
N PRO A 137 -5.43 -11.71 -4.32
CA PRO A 137 -6.15 -11.00 -5.34
C PRO A 137 -5.21 -10.82 -6.53
N PRO A 138 -5.66 -11.11 -7.78
CA PRO A 138 -4.79 -11.03 -8.94
C PRO A 138 -4.14 -9.65 -8.92
N VAL A 139 -2.81 -9.63 -8.94
CA VAL A 139 -2.06 -8.40 -9.16
C VAL A 139 -2.59 -7.86 -10.49
N PRO A 140 -3.16 -6.64 -10.54
CA PRO A 140 -3.59 -6.08 -11.80
C PRO A 140 -2.42 -6.19 -12.77
N PRO A 141 -2.64 -6.57 -14.04
CA PRO A 141 -1.57 -6.68 -15.01
C PRO A 141 -0.83 -5.35 -15.00
N ALA A 142 0.45 -5.41 -14.69
CA ALA A 142 1.32 -4.25 -14.72
C ALA A 142 1.06 -3.56 -16.06
N SER A 143 0.72 -2.27 -16.02
CA SER A 143 0.72 -1.45 -17.24
C SER A 143 1.99 -1.79 -17.99
N PRO A 144 1.97 -1.97 -19.32
CA PRO A 144 3.16 -2.37 -20.04
C PRO A 144 4.25 -1.38 -19.71
N VAL A 145 5.16 -1.81 -18.86
CA VAL A 145 6.44 -1.16 -18.66
C VAL A 145 7.02 -1.13 -20.08
N PRO A 146 7.43 0.03 -20.61
CA PRO A 146 8.17 0.03 -21.87
C PRO A 146 9.25 -1.03 -21.72
N PRO A 147 9.48 -1.91 -22.73
CA PRO A 147 10.33 -3.05 -22.55
C PRO A 147 11.64 -2.56 -21.97
N ALA A 148 11.97 -3.04 -20.77
CA ALA A 148 13.30 -2.87 -20.20
C ALA A 148 14.25 -3.28 -21.30
N ALA A 149 15.14 -2.40 -21.66
CA ALA A 149 16.07 -2.59 -22.76
C ALA A 149 16.63 -4.02 -22.65
N GLY A 150 16.28 -4.83 -23.61
CA GLY A 150 16.31 -6.27 -23.71
C GLY A 150 17.17 -7.00 -22.68
N ASN A 151 16.61 -8.09 -22.15
CA ASN A 151 17.37 -9.22 -21.63
C ASN A 151 18.25 -9.82 -22.74
N ALA A 152 19.24 -9.05 -23.20
CA ALA A 152 20.38 -9.65 -23.85
C ALA A 152 21.14 -10.42 -22.75
N PRO A 153 21.53 -11.69 -22.95
CA PRO A 153 22.35 -12.40 -21.99
C PRO A 153 23.59 -11.55 -21.72
N LYS A 154 23.71 -11.11 -20.47
CA LYS A 154 24.81 -10.29 -20.00
C LYS A 154 26.10 -11.10 -20.18
N PRO A 155 27.13 -10.61 -20.85
CA PRO A 155 28.34 -11.39 -21.02
C PRO A 155 28.96 -11.67 -19.63
N ALA A 156 29.26 -12.90 -19.33
CA ALA A 156 29.82 -13.34 -18.02
C ALA A 156 31.03 -12.50 -17.55
N ALA A 157 31.78 -11.92 -18.49
CA ALA A 157 32.91 -11.03 -18.22
C ALA A 157 32.46 -9.68 -17.61
N ALA A 158 31.27 -9.14 -17.96
CA ALA A 158 30.77 -7.89 -17.40
C ALA A 158 30.28 -8.08 -15.96
N ASP A 159 29.71 -9.24 -15.65
CA ASP A 159 29.27 -9.59 -14.29
C ASP A 159 30.46 -9.79 -13.36
N ALA A 160 31.53 -10.45 -13.80
CA ALA A 160 32.78 -10.58 -13.06
C ALA A 160 33.44 -9.22 -12.78
N THR A 161 33.35 -8.29 -13.72
CA THR A 161 33.87 -6.91 -13.53
C THR A 161 33.00 -6.14 -12.54
N ALA A 162 31.69 -6.23 -12.61
CA ALA A 162 30.77 -5.56 -11.71
C ALA A 162 30.92 -6.07 -10.28
N GLU A 163 31.05 -7.38 -10.08
CA GLU A 163 31.32 -7.99 -8.78
C GLU A 163 32.67 -7.53 -8.20
N ALA A 164 33.75 -7.52 -8.99
CA ALA A 164 35.06 -7.06 -8.53
C ALA A 164 35.03 -5.60 -8.08
N LEU A 165 34.32 -4.72 -8.80
CA LEU A 165 34.13 -3.30 -8.43
C LEU A 165 33.32 -3.18 -7.14
N TYR A 166 32.27 -4.00 -6.98
CA TYR A 166 31.48 -4.06 -5.76
C TYR A 166 32.32 -4.48 -4.57
N GLN A 167 33.09 -5.56 -4.67
CA GLN A 167 33.95 -6.05 -3.61
C GLN A 167 34.99 -5.00 -3.21
N GLN A 168 35.58 -4.30 -4.17
CA GLN A 168 36.49 -3.19 -3.88
C GLN A 168 35.77 -2.07 -3.13
N GLY A 169 34.55 -1.70 -3.53
CA GLY A 169 33.71 -0.75 -2.82
C GLY A 169 33.46 -1.16 -1.37
N MET A 170 33.15 -2.43 -1.12
CA MET A 170 32.90 -2.97 0.20
C MET A 170 34.15 -3.05 1.08
N GLU A 171 35.33 -3.29 0.52
CA GLU A 171 36.58 -3.20 1.23
C GLU A 171 36.79 -1.78 1.80
N TYR A 172 36.60 -0.74 0.96
CA TYR A 172 36.65 0.64 1.40
C TYR A 172 35.53 0.96 2.41
N TRP A 173 34.32 0.45 2.20
CA TRP A 173 33.19 0.68 3.12
C TRP A 173 33.49 0.20 4.54
N TYR A 174 34.05 -1.00 4.67
CA TYR A 174 34.41 -1.58 5.96
C TYR A 174 35.82 -1.25 6.47
N GLY A 175 36.64 -0.59 5.68
CA GLY A 175 38.03 -0.28 6.04
C GLY A 175 38.91 -1.51 6.06
N ARG A 176 38.77 -2.37 5.07
CA ARG A 176 39.57 -3.58 4.90
C ARG A 176 40.55 -3.44 3.73
N GLY A 177 41.49 -4.38 3.58
CA GLY A 177 42.42 -4.40 2.45
C GLY A 177 43.16 -3.07 2.30
N ALA A 178 43.12 -2.46 1.13
CA ALA A 178 43.76 -1.18 0.82
C ALA A 178 43.25 0.01 1.64
N ALA A 179 42.10 -0.11 2.28
CA ALA A 179 41.49 0.92 3.15
C ALA A 179 41.78 0.71 4.66
N ALA A 180 42.58 -0.30 5.02
CA ALA A 180 42.93 -0.58 6.41
C ALA A 180 43.64 0.62 7.04
N GLY A 181 43.12 1.07 8.20
CA GLY A 181 43.67 2.25 8.89
C GLY A 181 43.29 3.62 8.30
N MET A 182 42.55 3.64 7.17
CA MET A 182 42.06 4.90 6.57
C MET A 182 40.88 5.46 7.38
N PRO A 183 40.89 6.77 7.73
CA PRO A 183 39.75 7.41 8.39
C PRO A 183 38.44 7.27 7.59
N ARG A 184 37.32 7.19 8.30
CA ARG A 184 36.01 6.98 7.70
C ARG A 184 35.65 8.06 6.67
N GLU A 185 36.01 9.31 6.93
CA GLU A 185 35.75 10.46 6.08
C GLU A 185 36.45 10.37 4.72
N GLN A 186 37.58 9.64 4.66
CA GLN A 186 38.33 9.43 3.41
C GLN A 186 37.94 8.15 2.69
N ARG A 187 37.63 7.07 3.43
CA ARG A 187 37.31 5.78 2.83
C ARG A 187 35.88 5.68 2.27
N VAL A 188 34.90 6.34 2.93
CA VAL A 188 33.49 6.26 2.48
C VAL A 188 33.26 6.91 1.11
N PRO A 189 33.78 8.12 0.81
CA PRO A 189 33.67 8.67 -0.54
C PRO A 189 34.28 7.76 -1.62
N ARG A 190 35.41 7.10 -1.31
CA ARG A 190 36.05 6.14 -2.24
C ARG A 190 35.19 4.87 -2.41
N ALA A 191 34.62 4.36 -1.32
CA ALA A 191 33.68 3.24 -1.39
C ALA A 191 32.52 3.54 -2.35
N VAL A 192 31.90 4.73 -2.18
CA VAL A 192 30.78 5.16 -3.03
C VAL A 192 31.18 5.23 -4.51
N GLN A 193 32.37 5.75 -4.84
CA GLN A 193 32.86 5.79 -6.23
C GLN A 193 32.99 4.39 -6.86
N TRP A 194 33.46 3.40 -6.10
CA TRP A 194 33.54 2.02 -6.57
C TRP A 194 32.17 1.38 -6.72
N LEU A 195 31.29 1.62 -5.73
CA LEU A 195 29.90 1.16 -5.78
C LEU A 195 29.12 1.76 -6.95
N GLU A 196 29.32 3.05 -7.26
CA GLU A 196 28.70 3.70 -8.45
C GLU A 196 29.14 3.05 -9.77
N LYS A 197 30.42 2.68 -9.90
CA LYS A 197 30.91 1.95 -11.09
C LYS A 197 30.25 0.57 -11.21
N ALA A 198 30.15 -0.18 -10.10
CA ALA A 198 29.47 -1.47 -10.09
C ALA A 198 27.98 -1.33 -10.38
N ALA A 199 27.31 -0.37 -9.77
CA ALA A 199 25.88 -0.09 -9.95
C ALA A 199 25.54 0.35 -11.39
N ALA A 200 26.42 1.10 -12.04
CA ALA A 200 26.30 1.46 -13.46
C ALA A 200 26.33 0.24 -14.38
N LEU A 201 27.03 -0.82 -13.99
CA LEU A 201 27.01 -2.14 -14.64
C LEU A 201 25.81 -3.01 -14.20
N ASN A 202 24.82 -2.41 -13.56
CA ASN A 202 23.59 -3.03 -13.10
C ASN A 202 23.76 -4.06 -11.94
N HIS A 203 24.82 -3.92 -11.14
CA HIS A 203 25.04 -4.78 -9.98
C HIS A 203 24.05 -4.44 -8.87
N LEU A 204 23.15 -5.38 -8.55
CA LEU A 204 22.02 -5.17 -7.64
C LEU A 204 22.47 -4.73 -6.24
N GLU A 205 23.38 -5.46 -5.61
CA GLU A 205 23.84 -5.15 -4.26
C GLU A 205 24.55 -3.80 -4.18
N ALA A 206 25.27 -3.39 -5.25
CA ALA A 206 25.86 -2.05 -5.30
C ALA A 206 24.81 -0.96 -5.33
N GLN A 207 23.71 -1.15 -6.07
CA GLN A 207 22.58 -0.20 -6.10
C GLN A 207 21.91 -0.09 -4.73
N LYS A 208 21.66 -1.21 -4.05
CA LYS A 208 21.13 -1.23 -2.68
C LYS A 208 22.04 -0.53 -1.68
N GLN A 209 23.35 -0.76 -1.77
CA GLN A 209 24.32 -0.11 -0.90
C GLN A 209 24.40 1.41 -1.14
N LEU A 210 24.24 1.85 -2.39
CA LEU A 210 24.20 3.27 -2.73
C LEU A 210 22.94 3.95 -2.21
N ASP A 211 21.78 3.29 -2.27
CA ASP A 211 20.56 3.78 -1.62
C ASP A 211 20.79 4.05 -0.14
N LEU A 212 21.30 3.07 0.59
CA LEU A 212 21.63 3.21 2.01
C LEU A 212 22.67 4.30 2.28
N ALA A 213 23.71 4.38 1.43
CA ALA A 213 24.77 5.36 1.57
C ALA A 213 24.24 6.78 1.41
N TYR A 214 23.54 7.04 0.29
CA TYR A 214 23.01 8.36 0.00
C TYR A 214 21.86 8.80 0.92
N ASN A 215 21.15 7.86 1.55
CA ASN A 215 20.12 8.15 2.55
C ASN A 215 20.71 8.41 3.96
N SER A 216 22.00 8.23 4.13
CA SER A 216 22.65 8.31 5.45
C SER A 216 23.13 9.73 5.75
N ARG A 217 22.48 10.40 6.69
CA ARG A 217 22.78 11.80 7.11
C ARG A 217 24.11 11.99 7.87
N TRP A 218 24.82 10.90 8.21
CA TRP A 218 26.06 10.97 8.99
C TRP A 218 27.31 11.30 8.18
N TRP A 219 27.22 11.39 6.85
CA TRP A 219 28.35 11.75 5.99
C TRP A 219 27.97 12.88 5.00
N SER A 220 29.00 13.56 4.48
CA SER A 220 28.85 14.76 3.66
C SER A 220 28.23 14.53 2.28
N GLY A 221 28.09 13.27 1.86
CA GLY A 221 27.50 12.89 0.59
C GLY A 221 26.01 12.54 0.66
N TYR A 222 25.33 12.87 1.77
CA TYR A 222 23.87 12.70 1.85
C TYR A 222 23.17 13.37 0.68
N ASP A 223 22.43 12.57 -0.10
CA ASP A 223 21.73 13.00 -1.31
C ASP A 223 20.47 12.11 -1.51
N PRO A 224 19.31 12.54 -0.99
CA PRO A 224 18.08 11.76 -1.10
C PRO A 224 17.66 11.48 -2.57
N ALA A 225 17.99 12.38 -3.50
CA ALA A 225 17.67 12.19 -4.91
C ALA A 225 18.44 11.02 -5.52
N LYS A 226 19.72 10.93 -5.21
CA LYS A 226 20.56 9.79 -5.62
C LYS A 226 20.16 8.49 -4.90
N SER A 227 19.76 8.55 -3.62
CA SER A 227 19.22 7.41 -2.89
C SER A 227 18.00 6.84 -3.65
N VAL A 228 16.98 7.64 -3.91
CA VAL A 228 15.78 7.20 -4.66
C VAL A 228 16.13 6.72 -6.07
N TYR A 229 17.08 7.36 -6.76
CA TYR A 229 17.51 6.92 -8.09
C TYR A 229 18.04 5.48 -8.06
N TRP A 230 18.95 5.17 -7.14
CA TRP A 230 19.54 3.83 -7.05
C TRP A 230 18.56 2.80 -6.50
N CYS A 231 17.74 3.19 -5.51
CA CYS A 231 16.65 2.38 -4.99
C CYS A 231 15.68 1.96 -6.10
N ARG A 232 15.28 2.88 -6.96
CA ARG A 232 14.41 2.60 -8.11
C ARG A 232 15.03 1.56 -9.04
N ARG A 233 16.29 1.72 -9.39
CA ARG A 233 16.99 0.78 -10.27
C ARG A 233 17.06 -0.64 -9.70
N ALA A 234 17.31 -0.77 -8.38
CA ALA A 234 17.29 -2.05 -7.69
C ALA A 234 15.86 -2.65 -7.65
N ALA A 235 14.86 -1.82 -7.36
CA ALA A 235 13.46 -2.25 -7.32
C ALA A 235 12.93 -2.70 -8.69
N GLU A 236 13.36 -2.07 -9.77
CA GLU A 236 13.04 -2.44 -11.16
C GLU A 236 13.70 -3.78 -11.56
N GLN A 237 14.80 -4.17 -10.95
CA GLN A 237 15.39 -5.50 -11.10
C GLN A 237 14.58 -6.61 -10.38
N GLY A 238 13.55 -6.23 -9.61
CA GLY A 238 12.67 -7.17 -8.93
C GLY A 238 13.04 -7.46 -7.48
N ASP A 239 14.06 -6.83 -6.91
CA ASP A 239 14.46 -7.06 -5.52
C ASP A 239 13.35 -6.61 -4.54
N PRO A 240 12.83 -7.51 -3.67
CA PRO A 240 11.70 -7.18 -2.80
C PRO A 240 12.06 -6.17 -1.69
N GLU A 241 13.32 -6.10 -1.25
CA GLU A 241 13.75 -5.12 -0.26
C GLU A 241 13.83 -3.73 -0.89
N ALA A 242 14.39 -3.62 -2.09
CA ALA A 242 14.40 -2.36 -2.83
C ALA A 242 12.99 -1.89 -3.22
N GLN A 243 12.09 -2.81 -3.59
CA GLN A 243 10.68 -2.49 -3.81
C GLN A 243 10.01 -1.96 -2.54
N MET A 244 10.32 -2.52 -1.38
CA MET A 244 9.83 -2.03 -0.09
C MET A 244 10.41 -0.66 0.24
N SER A 245 11.70 -0.43 0.02
CA SER A 245 12.35 0.89 0.21
C SER A 245 11.76 1.93 -0.72
N MET A 246 11.52 1.60 -1.99
CA MET A 246 10.88 2.49 -2.95
C MET A 246 9.46 2.87 -2.52
N ALA A 247 8.69 1.91 -1.99
CA ALA A 247 7.39 2.19 -1.41
C ALA A 247 7.48 3.14 -0.20
N GLN A 248 8.51 3.02 0.64
CA GLN A 248 8.75 3.91 1.77
C GLN A 248 9.09 5.33 1.31
N HIS A 249 9.91 5.50 0.28
CA HIS A 249 10.21 6.81 -0.30
C HIS A 249 8.94 7.54 -0.77
N TYR A 250 8.06 6.86 -1.51
CA TYR A 250 6.78 7.43 -1.91
C TYR A 250 5.84 7.69 -0.73
N ARG A 251 5.81 6.80 0.27
CA ARG A 251 5.00 7.00 1.46
C ARG A 251 5.46 8.21 2.27
N ASN A 252 6.75 8.48 2.35
CA ASN A 252 7.33 9.56 3.13
C ASN A 252 7.37 10.89 2.35
N GLY A 253 7.43 10.85 1.02
CA GLY A 253 7.65 12.02 0.18
C GLY A 253 9.10 12.48 0.19
N ASP A 254 10.07 11.55 0.21
CA ASP A 254 11.50 11.88 0.43
C ASP A 254 12.11 12.75 -0.69
N ASN A 255 11.58 12.71 -1.92
CA ASN A 255 12.04 13.53 -3.05
C ASN A 255 10.93 14.27 -3.79
N ASP A 256 9.68 13.79 -3.63
CA ASP A 256 8.49 14.29 -4.29
C ASP A 256 7.39 14.46 -3.27
N ALA A 257 6.23 14.97 -3.70
CA ALA A 257 5.04 14.92 -2.86
C ALA A 257 4.72 13.47 -2.47
N GLN A 258 4.30 13.27 -1.22
CA GLN A 258 3.85 11.98 -0.70
C GLN A 258 2.80 11.36 -1.64
N ASP A 259 3.06 10.16 -2.17
CA ASP A 259 2.14 9.42 -3.04
C ASP A 259 1.87 8.02 -2.48
N TYR A 260 0.73 7.88 -1.81
CA TYR A 260 0.30 6.59 -1.26
C TYR A 260 -0.06 5.57 -2.35
N ASN A 261 -0.49 5.98 -3.55
CA ASN A 261 -0.85 5.06 -4.62
C ASN A 261 0.41 4.39 -5.20
N GLU A 262 1.46 5.18 -5.45
CA GLU A 262 2.75 4.61 -5.86
C GLU A 262 3.37 3.76 -4.75
N ALA A 263 3.28 4.18 -3.48
CA ALA A 263 3.72 3.36 -2.36
C ALA A 263 3.01 2.00 -2.32
N ILE A 264 1.68 1.98 -2.50
CA ILE A 264 0.89 0.74 -2.57
C ILE A 264 1.36 -0.17 -3.70
N ARG A 265 1.57 0.37 -4.90
CA ARG A 265 2.03 -0.41 -6.05
C ARG A 265 3.36 -1.11 -5.78
N TRP A 266 4.31 -0.40 -5.18
CA TRP A 266 5.59 -0.97 -4.84
C TRP A 266 5.50 -1.98 -3.68
N TYR A 267 4.71 -1.69 -2.62
CA TYR A 267 4.43 -2.68 -1.58
C TYR A 267 3.76 -3.93 -2.11
N GLN A 268 2.82 -3.82 -3.06
CA GLN A 268 2.17 -4.97 -3.68
C GLN A 268 3.15 -5.83 -4.47
N LYS A 269 4.09 -5.23 -5.20
CA LYS A 269 5.16 -5.98 -5.90
C LYS A 269 6.01 -6.79 -4.91
N ALA A 270 6.43 -6.18 -3.81
CA ALA A 270 7.18 -6.86 -2.77
C ALA A 270 6.33 -7.95 -2.06
N ALA A 271 5.06 -7.67 -1.77
CA ALA A 271 4.14 -8.61 -1.15
C ALA A 271 3.86 -9.84 -2.03
N ALA A 272 3.82 -9.68 -3.36
CA ALA A 272 3.69 -10.77 -4.31
C ALA A 272 4.89 -11.75 -4.23
N GLN A 273 6.02 -11.29 -3.75
CA GLN A 273 7.22 -12.10 -3.46
C GLN A 273 7.28 -12.58 -2.00
N ASN A 274 6.15 -12.60 -1.29
CA ASN A 274 6.02 -13.01 0.10
C ASN A 274 6.76 -12.12 1.12
N SER A 275 7.06 -10.86 0.79
CA SER A 275 7.58 -9.91 1.76
C SER A 275 6.53 -9.59 2.82
N THR A 276 6.65 -10.22 3.99
CA THR A 276 5.71 -10.04 5.10
C THR A 276 5.72 -8.62 5.67
N ASN A 277 6.84 -7.92 5.57
CA ASN A 277 6.96 -6.51 5.95
C ASN A 277 6.22 -5.60 4.99
N ALA A 278 6.22 -5.91 3.68
CA ALA A 278 5.43 -5.18 2.70
C ALA A 278 3.93 -5.40 2.93
N MET A 279 3.52 -6.64 3.23
CA MET A 279 2.13 -6.96 3.58
C MET A 279 1.69 -6.21 4.84
N LEU A 280 2.52 -6.16 5.89
CA LEU A 280 2.24 -5.38 7.09
C LEU A 280 2.11 -3.88 6.77
N SER A 281 3.01 -3.34 5.95
CA SER A 281 2.97 -1.93 5.53
C SER A 281 1.69 -1.60 4.76
N LEU A 282 1.23 -2.48 3.87
CA LEU A 282 -0.07 -2.38 3.20
C LEU A 282 -1.21 -2.40 4.21
N GLY A 283 -1.17 -3.32 5.18
CA GLY A 283 -2.16 -3.42 6.23
C GLY A 283 -2.31 -2.14 7.04
N LEU A 284 -1.19 -1.55 7.43
CA LEU A 284 -1.16 -0.28 8.17
C LEU A 284 -1.62 0.90 7.32
N LEU A 285 -1.22 0.93 6.04
CA LEU A 285 -1.59 2.00 5.13
C LEU A 285 -3.09 2.00 4.85
N TYR A 286 -3.65 0.86 4.50
CA TYR A 286 -5.09 0.71 4.25
C TYR A 286 -5.92 0.90 5.52
N GLY A 287 -5.50 0.32 6.65
CA GLY A 287 -6.26 0.37 7.90
C GLY A 287 -6.32 1.75 8.53
N TYR A 288 -5.19 2.47 8.56
CA TYR A 288 -5.08 3.70 9.36
C TYR A 288 -4.97 4.99 8.53
N ARG A 289 -4.54 4.92 7.28
CA ARG A 289 -4.36 6.13 6.44
C ARG A 289 -5.46 6.30 5.40
N LEU A 290 -5.84 5.21 4.75
CA LEU A 290 -6.84 5.24 3.68
C LEU A 290 -8.26 4.92 4.16
N ASN A 291 -8.42 4.71 5.47
CA ASN A 291 -9.71 4.41 6.10
C ASN A 291 -10.46 3.23 5.44
N THR A 292 -9.72 2.19 5.10
CA THR A 292 -10.24 0.92 4.57
C THR A 292 -9.87 -0.23 5.50
N PRO A 293 -10.45 -0.27 6.73
CA PRO A 293 -9.98 -1.14 7.79
C PRO A 293 -10.12 -2.63 7.48
N THR A 294 -11.12 -3.02 6.70
CA THR A 294 -11.30 -4.43 6.28
C THR A 294 -10.13 -4.91 5.42
N LEU A 295 -9.72 -4.10 4.43
CA LEU A 295 -8.58 -4.44 3.58
C LEU A 295 -7.26 -4.40 4.37
N GLY A 296 -7.14 -3.43 5.30
CA GLY A 296 -6.02 -3.37 6.23
C GLY A 296 -5.91 -4.63 7.09
N PHE A 297 -7.03 -5.11 7.62
CA PHE A 297 -7.12 -6.36 8.39
C PHE A 297 -6.66 -7.57 7.55
N GLU A 298 -7.13 -7.70 6.31
CA GLU A 298 -6.75 -8.82 5.44
C GLU A 298 -5.24 -8.87 5.15
N TRP A 299 -4.62 -7.73 4.88
CA TRP A 299 -3.18 -7.66 4.67
C TRP A 299 -2.38 -7.95 5.95
N CYS A 300 -2.82 -7.42 7.11
CA CYS A 300 -2.21 -7.75 8.41
C CYS A 300 -2.36 -9.24 8.72
N ARG A 301 -3.53 -9.83 8.48
CA ARG A 301 -3.79 -11.25 8.69
C ARG A 301 -2.84 -12.11 7.86
N ARG A 302 -2.69 -11.80 6.58
CA ARG A 302 -1.78 -12.53 5.68
C ARG A 302 -0.33 -12.47 6.15
N ALA A 303 0.15 -11.29 6.55
CA ALA A 303 1.49 -11.15 7.10
C ALA A 303 1.67 -11.94 8.41
N ALA A 304 0.66 -11.93 9.29
CA ALA A 304 0.67 -12.65 10.57
C ALA A 304 0.67 -14.17 10.39
N GLU A 305 -0.10 -14.69 9.44
CA GLU A 305 -0.16 -16.11 9.08
C GLU A 305 1.20 -16.61 8.56
N LEU A 306 1.92 -15.77 7.79
CA LEU A 306 3.28 -16.03 7.33
C LEU A 306 4.36 -15.80 8.39
N GLY A 307 3.97 -15.56 9.64
CA GLY A 307 4.89 -15.52 10.78
C GLY A 307 5.48 -14.14 11.10
N ASN A 308 5.03 -13.06 10.48
CA ASN A 308 5.47 -11.73 10.87
C ASN A 308 4.97 -11.38 12.27
N ARG A 309 5.90 -11.29 13.22
CA ARG A 309 5.58 -11.10 14.65
C ARG A 309 4.89 -9.75 14.93
N GLU A 310 5.30 -8.70 14.25
CA GLU A 310 4.64 -7.39 14.40
C GLU A 310 3.22 -7.43 13.83
N ALA A 311 3.03 -8.07 12.68
CA ALA A 311 1.70 -8.26 12.10
C ALA A 311 0.80 -9.11 13.02
N GLN A 312 1.34 -10.13 13.69
CA GLN A 312 0.59 -10.92 14.68
C GLN A 312 0.12 -10.05 15.85
N TRP A 313 0.98 -9.20 16.39
CA TRP A 313 0.58 -8.26 17.42
C TRP A 313 -0.48 -7.27 16.92
N ARG A 314 -0.28 -6.67 15.73
CA ARG A 314 -1.26 -5.76 15.11
C ARG A 314 -2.61 -6.44 14.88
N LEU A 315 -2.59 -7.69 14.42
CA LEU A 315 -3.81 -8.47 14.22
C LEU A 315 -4.55 -8.72 15.55
N GLY A 316 -3.81 -8.95 16.64
CA GLY A 316 -4.36 -9.00 17.98
C GLY A 316 -5.10 -7.71 18.35
N GLN A 317 -4.49 -6.54 18.12
CA GLN A 317 -5.13 -5.24 18.35
C GLN A 317 -6.40 -5.07 17.49
N MET A 318 -6.33 -5.44 16.21
CA MET A 318 -7.49 -5.33 15.30
C MET A 318 -8.66 -6.18 15.76
N TYR A 319 -8.43 -7.39 16.27
CA TYR A 319 -9.47 -8.21 16.88
C TYR A 319 -10.00 -7.64 18.21
N GLU A 320 -9.14 -7.02 19.01
CA GLU A 320 -9.57 -6.43 20.29
C GLU A 320 -10.43 -5.19 20.09
N GLU A 321 -10.03 -4.33 19.15
CA GLU A 321 -10.70 -3.06 18.88
C GLU A 321 -11.86 -3.17 17.88
N GLY A 322 -11.89 -4.25 17.08
CA GLY A 322 -12.87 -4.43 16.00
C GLY A 322 -12.53 -3.62 14.76
N ILE A 323 -11.22 -3.47 14.44
CA ILE A 323 -10.76 -2.73 13.26
C ILE A 323 -10.77 -3.65 12.04
N GLY A 324 -11.70 -3.43 11.13
CA GLY A 324 -11.85 -4.22 9.90
C GLY A 324 -12.42 -5.63 10.10
N VAL A 325 -12.72 -6.01 11.34
CA VAL A 325 -13.25 -7.31 11.73
C VAL A 325 -14.16 -7.14 12.97
N ALA A 326 -15.08 -8.07 13.21
CA ALA A 326 -15.85 -8.07 14.45
C ALA A 326 -14.92 -8.27 15.68
N LYS A 327 -15.19 -7.53 16.76
CA LYS A 327 -14.44 -7.68 18.01
C LYS A 327 -14.42 -9.12 18.48
N ASN A 328 -13.23 -9.63 18.76
CA ASN A 328 -13.03 -10.98 19.28
C ASN A 328 -11.83 -11.02 20.25
N PRO A 329 -12.05 -10.74 21.54
CA PRO A 329 -10.97 -10.70 22.53
C PRO A 329 -10.20 -12.03 22.68
N ALA A 330 -10.85 -13.17 22.44
CA ALA A 330 -10.18 -14.46 22.48
C ALA A 330 -9.18 -14.61 21.33
N GLN A 331 -9.54 -14.18 20.12
CA GLN A 331 -8.62 -14.11 18.98
C GLN A 331 -7.49 -13.10 19.24
N ALA A 332 -7.78 -11.96 19.85
CA ALA A 332 -6.75 -10.98 20.22
C ALA A 332 -5.68 -11.62 21.12
N THR A 333 -6.09 -12.27 22.20
CA THR A 333 -5.17 -12.96 23.12
C THR A 333 -4.37 -14.07 22.43
N TYR A 334 -5.00 -14.84 21.56
CA TYR A 334 -4.32 -15.87 20.75
C TYR A 334 -3.20 -15.26 19.91
N TRP A 335 -3.46 -14.16 19.16
CA TRP A 335 -2.49 -13.54 18.30
C TRP A 335 -1.39 -12.81 19.08
N TYR A 336 -1.70 -12.17 20.22
CA TYR A 336 -0.68 -11.62 21.12
C TYR A 336 0.28 -12.69 21.61
N LYS A 337 -0.24 -13.88 22.00
CA LYS A 337 0.61 -14.99 22.42
C LYS A 337 1.50 -15.50 21.30
N LYS A 338 0.98 -15.55 20.07
CA LYS A 338 1.71 -16.01 18.88
C LYS A 338 2.81 -15.04 18.46
N ALA A 339 2.61 -13.74 18.67
CA ALA A 339 3.57 -12.69 18.27
C ALA A 339 4.92 -12.82 18.99
N ASP A 340 4.93 -13.28 20.23
CA ASP A 340 6.14 -13.57 21.01
C ASP A 340 7.17 -12.42 21.00
N ILE A 341 6.70 -11.21 21.26
CA ILE A 341 7.49 -9.96 21.34
C ILE A 341 7.13 -9.17 22.59
N PRO A 342 8.06 -8.35 23.15
CA PRO A 342 7.85 -7.64 24.41
C PRO A 342 6.57 -6.81 24.48
N ILE A 343 6.23 -6.12 23.39
CA ILE A 343 5.00 -5.32 23.36
C ILE A 343 3.74 -6.20 23.49
N ALA A 344 3.72 -7.38 22.87
CA ALA A 344 2.61 -8.33 22.95
C ALA A 344 2.51 -8.95 24.36
N TYR A 345 3.63 -9.13 25.07
CA TYR A 345 3.62 -9.62 26.45
C TYR A 345 2.94 -8.64 27.41
N LYS A 346 3.11 -7.32 27.20
CA LYS A 346 2.39 -6.29 27.98
C LYS A 346 0.89 -6.41 27.78
N GLU A 347 0.45 -6.61 26.54
CA GLU A 347 -0.96 -6.81 26.24
C GLU A 347 -1.50 -8.12 26.86
N LEU A 348 -0.73 -9.21 26.80
CA LEU A 348 -1.10 -10.48 27.48
C LEU A 348 -1.23 -10.31 28.99
N ALA A 349 -0.27 -9.62 29.63
CA ALA A 349 -0.34 -9.36 31.06
C ALA A 349 -1.62 -8.58 31.42
N ARG A 350 -2.02 -7.61 30.59
CA ARG A 350 -3.28 -6.89 30.73
C ARG A 350 -4.48 -7.82 30.53
N CYS A 351 -4.48 -8.62 29.46
CA CYS A 351 -5.57 -9.56 29.15
C CYS A 351 -5.85 -10.52 30.32
N TYR A 352 -4.81 -11.11 30.91
CA TYR A 352 -4.97 -12.00 32.05
C TYR A 352 -5.36 -11.28 33.36
N ARG A 353 -4.92 -10.03 33.56
CA ARG A 353 -5.30 -9.22 34.72
C ARG A 353 -6.76 -8.81 34.69
N GLU A 354 -7.25 -8.43 33.50
CA GLU A 354 -8.58 -7.87 33.30
C GLU A 354 -9.63 -8.93 32.91
N GLY A 355 -9.20 -10.10 32.44
CA GLY A 355 -10.07 -11.16 31.91
C GLY A 355 -10.54 -10.87 30.46
N ILE A 356 -9.67 -10.28 29.64
CA ILE A 356 -9.99 -9.95 28.25
C ILE A 356 -9.68 -11.16 27.36
N GLY A 357 -10.73 -11.81 26.86
CA GLY A 357 -10.59 -12.99 25.99
C GLY A 357 -10.06 -14.26 26.65
N VAL A 358 -9.67 -14.17 27.92
CA VAL A 358 -9.21 -15.27 28.78
C VAL A 358 -9.76 -15.09 30.19
N PRO A 359 -9.91 -16.14 31.00
CA PRO A 359 -10.21 -15.99 32.41
C PRO A 359 -9.17 -15.18 33.16
N LYS A 360 -9.58 -14.40 34.17
CA LYS A 360 -8.63 -13.67 35.01
C LYS A 360 -7.68 -14.66 35.72
N ASP A 361 -6.38 -14.37 35.57
CA ASP A 361 -5.31 -15.16 36.18
C ASP A 361 -4.13 -14.25 36.56
N ALA A 362 -3.98 -13.99 37.84
CA ALA A 362 -2.94 -13.12 38.37
C ALA A 362 -1.54 -13.72 38.16
N ALA A 363 -1.39 -15.03 38.25
CA ALA A 363 -0.10 -15.70 38.05
C ALA A 363 0.36 -15.60 36.60
N GLN A 364 -0.56 -15.80 35.63
CA GLN A 364 -0.29 -15.59 34.22
C GLN A 364 0.00 -14.11 33.91
N ALA A 365 -0.74 -13.19 34.52
CA ALA A 365 -0.48 -11.76 34.32
C ALA A 365 0.93 -11.37 34.78
N GLU A 366 1.36 -11.88 35.94
CA GLU A 366 2.72 -11.64 36.45
C GLU A 366 3.80 -12.31 35.58
N TYR A 367 3.55 -13.56 35.14
CA TYR A 367 4.47 -14.24 34.21
C TYR A 367 4.73 -13.43 32.94
N TRP A 368 3.69 -12.95 32.27
CA TRP A 368 3.83 -12.16 31.05
C TRP A 368 4.41 -10.78 31.30
N GLN A 369 4.11 -10.19 32.47
CA GLN A 369 4.71 -8.91 32.88
C GLN A 369 6.22 -9.02 33.08
N ARG A 370 6.73 -10.14 33.60
CA ARG A 370 8.18 -10.37 33.75
C ARG A 370 8.90 -10.63 32.44
N LYS A 371 8.18 -11.14 31.44
CA LYS A 371 8.71 -11.35 30.07
C LYS A 371 8.77 -10.08 29.23
N ALA A 372 7.97 -9.06 29.58
CA ALA A 372 7.83 -7.80 28.84
C ALA A 372 9.01 -6.85 29.05
#